data_ed1984a7075e4cd608a2bf8189e03c10
#
_entry.id   ed1984a7075e4cd608a2bf8189e03c10
#
_cell.length_a   1.000
_cell.length_b   1.000
_cell.length_c   1.000
_cell.angle_alpha   90.00
_cell.angle_beta   90.00
_cell.angle_gamma   90.00
#
_symmetry.space_group_name_H-M   'P 1'
#
loop_
_entity.id
_entity.type
_entity.pdbx_description
1 polymer ?
#
loop_
_entity_poly.entity_id
_entity_poly.type
_entity_poly.pdbx_seq_one_letter_code
_entity_poly.pdbx_strand_id
1 'polypeptide(L)'
;MKYETKEAFEKANMFGQGAPNTAYAQYFIGDSFLNPLTNPQCGLFAANVSFAPKFAELNDDVLFGQVWSREDKLSLRDRSLVTVVALMAQGLTDESFRYHLMSAKKNGITKDEIAEIVTHAAFYCGWPKAWAVLRMAKEIWNEE
;
A
#
# COMPACT_ATOMS: atom_id res chain seq x y z
N MET A 1 -6.95 -9.24 -14.56
CA MET A 1 -6.26 -10.54 -14.50
C MET A 1 -6.91 -11.31 -13.36
N LYS A 2 -7.38 -12.51 -13.60
CA LYS A 2 -7.89 -13.36 -12.51
C LYS A 2 -6.72 -14.13 -11.94
N TYR A 3 -6.59 -14.12 -10.62
CA TYR A 3 -5.70 -15.04 -9.95
C TYR A 3 -6.25 -16.46 -10.16
N GLU A 4 -5.40 -17.37 -10.62
CA GLU A 4 -5.81 -18.75 -10.91
C GLU A 4 -6.15 -19.53 -9.64
N THR A 5 -5.63 -19.11 -8.49
CA THR A 5 -5.87 -19.73 -7.19
C THR A 5 -6.06 -18.69 -6.11
N LYS A 6 -6.77 -19.09 -5.04
CA LYS A 6 -6.90 -18.29 -3.81
C LYS A 6 -5.54 -17.96 -3.19
N GLU A 7 -4.62 -18.91 -3.23
CA GLU A 7 -3.26 -18.77 -2.71
C GLU A 7 -2.45 -17.71 -3.50
N ALA A 8 -2.59 -17.68 -4.83
CA ALA A 8 -1.97 -16.67 -5.67
C ALA A 8 -2.52 -15.25 -5.36
N PHE A 9 -3.84 -15.17 -5.12
CA PHE A 9 -4.47 -13.91 -4.68
C PHE A 9 -3.97 -13.46 -3.30
N GLU A 10 -3.93 -14.35 -2.33
CA GLU A 10 -3.46 -14.04 -0.98
C GLU A 10 -2.00 -13.61 -0.95
N LYS A 11 -1.16 -14.24 -1.78
CA LYS A 11 0.26 -13.89 -1.93
C LYS A 11 0.45 -12.52 -2.58
N ALA A 12 -0.33 -12.19 -3.59
CA ALA A 12 -0.27 -10.90 -4.28
C ALA A 12 -0.99 -9.78 -3.52
N ASN A 13 -1.90 -10.13 -2.61
CA ASN A 13 -2.65 -9.18 -1.82
C ASN A 13 -1.81 -8.67 -0.64
N MET A 14 -1.05 -7.62 -0.89
CA MET A 14 -0.19 -6.98 0.11
C MET A 14 -0.95 -6.45 1.35
N PHE A 15 -2.26 -6.33 1.27
CA PHE A 15 -3.11 -5.84 2.36
C PHE A 15 -3.70 -6.96 3.23
N GLY A 16 -3.38 -8.21 2.90
CA GLY A 16 -3.98 -9.38 3.54
C GLY A 16 -5.40 -9.66 3.03
N GLN A 17 -6.06 -10.65 3.62
CA GLN A 17 -7.44 -10.97 3.30
C GLN A 17 -8.37 -9.99 4.04
N GLY A 18 -9.02 -9.10 3.31
CA GLY A 18 -10.01 -8.18 3.86
C GLY A 18 -11.36 -8.86 4.15
N ALA A 19 -12.33 -8.08 4.59
CA ALA A 19 -13.69 -8.55 4.72
C ALA A 19 -14.30 -8.93 3.36
N PRO A 20 -15.18 -9.95 3.28
CA PRO A 20 -15.88 -10.30 2.05
C PRO A 20 -16.59 -9.09 1.45
N ASN A 21 -16.40 -8.85 0.15
CA ASN A 21 -17.04 -7.75 -0.55
C ASN A 21 -18.48 -8.11 -0.92
N THR A 22 -19.37 -8.14 0.06
CA THR A 22 -20.79 -8.47 -0.17
C THR A 22 -21.54 -7.32 -0.83
N ALA A 23 -21.11 -6.09 -0.64
CA ALA A 23 -21.78 -4.89 -1.19
C ALA A 23 -21.62 -4.78 -2.72
N TYR A 24 -20.52 -5.30 -3.27
CA TYR A 24 -20.19 -5.20 -4.69
C TYR A 24 -20.05 -6.57 -5.38
N ALA A 25 -20.47 -7.65 -4.72
CA ALA A 25 -20.36 -9.03 -5.24
C ALA A 25 -20.99 -9.20 -6.64
N GLN A 26 -22.02 -8.42 -6.96
CA GLN A 26 -22.67 -8.43 -8.27
C GLN A 26 -21.80 -7.94 -9.43
N TYR A 27 -20.72 -7.18 -9.14
CA TYR A 27 -19.79 -6.65 -10.14
C TYR A 27 -18.55 -7.52 -10.34
N PHE A 28 -18.38 -8.53 -9.51
CA PHE A 28 -17.20 -9.40 -9.54
C PHE A 28 -17.59 -10.84 -9.84
N ILE A 29 -16.83 -11.49 -10.69
CA ILE A 29 -16.98 -12.93 -10.95
C ILE A 29 -16.00 -13.67 -10.05
N GLY A 30 -16.52 -14.29 -8.99
CA GLY A 30 -15.77 -15.01 -7.97
C GLY A 30 -15.78 -14.27 -6.62
N ASP A 31 -15.07 -14.82 -5.65
CA ASP A 31 -14.93 -14.22 -4.34
C ASP A 31 -14.08 -12.95 -4.43
N SER A 32 -14.60 -11.85 -3.94
CA SER A 32 -13.87 -10.60 -3.81
C SER A 32 -13.78 -10.18 -2.34
N PHE A 33 -12.68 -9.55 -1.97
CA PHE A 33 -12.42 -9.11 -0.60
C PHE A 33 -12.08 -7.63 -0.61
N LEU A 34 -12.76 -6.87 0.26
CA LEU A 34 -12.43 -5.48 0.52
C LEU A 34 -11.35 -5.43 1.60
N ASN A 35 -10.20 -4.88 1.26
CA ASN A 35 -9.20 -4.49 2.22
C ASN A 35 -9.30 -2.99 2.47
N PRO A 36 -9.69 -2.56 3.66
CA PRO A 36 -9.59 -1.15 4.00
C PRO A 36 -8.12 -0.74 3.92
N LEU A 37 -7.82 0.19 3.02
CA LEU A 37 -6.48 0.78 2.87
C LEU A 37 -6.09 1.62 4.08
N THR A 38 -7.04 1.87 4.95
CA THR A 38 -6.87 2.66 6.17
C THR A 38 -7.24 1.82 7.37
N ASN A 39 -6.59 2.11 8.49
CA ASN A 39 -6.95 1.54 9.78
C ASN A 39 -8.48 1.52 9.93
N PRO A 40 -9.10 0.38 10.32
CA PRO A 40 -10.53 0.29 10.57
C PRO A 40 -11.09 1.38 11.50
N GLN A 41 -10.21 2.01 12.27
CA GLN A 41 -10.54 3.10 13.19
C GLN A 41 -10.76 4.45 12.50
N CYS A 42 -10.34 4.68 11.26
CA CYS A 42 -10.51 5.98 10.61
C CYS A 42 -11.70 6.10 9.65
N GLY A 43 -12.39 5.01 9.35
CA GLY A 43 -13.62 5.01 8.55
C GLY A 43 -13.53 5.61 7.13
N LEU A 44 -12.34 6.09 6.75
CA LEU A 44 -12.10 6.84 5.51
C LEU A 44 -12.38 6.00 4.26
N PHE A 45 -12.09 4.71 4.31
CA PHE A 45 -12.27 3.84 3.15
C PHE A 45 -13.75 3.58 2.86
N ALA A 46 -14.55 3.25 3.86
CA ALA A 46 -15.98 3.02 3.68
C ALA A 46 -16.69 4.26 3.14
N ALA A 47 -16.32 5.45 3.63
CA ALA A 47 -16.83 6.72 3.11
C ALA A 47 -16.42 6.96 1.65
N ASN A 48 -15.19 6.65 1.28
CA ASN A 48 -14.69 6.82 -0.08
C ASN A 48 -15.32 5.84 -1.07
N VAL A 49 -15.57 4.59 -0.67
CA VAL A 49 -16.24 3.59 -1.52
C VAL A 49 -17.66 3.99 -1.81
N SER A 50 -18.44 4.45 -0.81
CA SER A 50 -19.82 4.90 -1.01
C SER A 50 -19.89 6.23 -1.77
N PHE A 51 -18.93 7.12 -1.57
CA PHE A 51 -18.87 8.42 -2.22
C PHE A 51 -18.37 8.34 -3.68
N ALA A 52 -17.39 7.50 -3.94
CA ALA A 52 -16.71 7.38 -5.23
C ALA A 52 -16.49 5.91 -5.64
N PRO A 53 -17.56 5.16 -5.96
CA PRO A 53 -17.45 3.71 -6.24
C PRO A 53 -16.50 3.40 -7.42
N LYS A 54 -16.48 4.26 -8.44
CA LYS A 54 -15.57 4.08 -9.58
C LYS A 54 -14.09 4.28 -9.19
N PHE A 55 -13.83 5.18 -8.27
CA PHE A 55 -12.46 5.35 -7.72
C PHE A 55 -12.01 4.09 -6.97
N ALA A 56 -12.88 3.52 -6.15
CA ALA A 56 -12.60 2.28 -5.43
C ALA A 56 -12.34 1.11 -6.38
N GLU A 57 -13.18 0.92 -7.40
CA GLU A 57 -12.99 -0.10 -8.45
C GLU A 57 -11.62 0.07 -9.14
N LEU A 58 -11.27 1.29 -9.56
CA LEU A 58 -9.99 1.54 -10.23
C LEU A 58 -8.79 1.28 -9.29
N ASN A 59 -8.92 1.62 -8.01
CA ASN A 59 -7.91 1.33 -7.02
C ASN A 59 -7.73 -0.18 -6.82
N ASP A 60 -8.81 -0.92 -6.63
CA ASP A 60 -8.73 -2.34 -6.29
C ASP A 60 -8.44 -3.20 -7.51
N ASP A 61 -9.18 -3.03 -8.61
CA ASP A 61 -9.09 -3.90 -9.78
C ASP A 61 -7.93 -3.53 -10.71
N VAL A 62 -7.62 -2.24 -10.83
CA VAL A 62 -6.57 -1.79 -11.75
C VAL A 62 -5.24 -1.61 -11.00
N LEU A 63 -5.18 -0.77 -9.98
CA LEU A 63 -3.92 -0.52 -9.30
C LEU A 63 -3.40 -1.79 -8.62
N PHE A 64 -4.19 -2.40 -7.74
CA PHE A 64 -3.74 -3.59 -7.02
C PHE A 64 -3.90 -4.87 -7.84
N GLY A 65 -5.02 -5.05 -8.53
CA GLY A 65 -5.31 -6.25 -9.29
C GLY A 65 -4.49 -6.41 -10.58
N GLN A 66 -4.07 -5.32 -11.22
CA GLN A 66 -3.38 -5.38 -12.51
C GLN A 66 -1.96 -4.80 -12.48
N VAL A 67 -1.69 -3.77 -11.68
CA VAL A 67 -0.35 -3.16 -11.63
C VAL A 67 0.51 -3.83 -10.56
N TRP A 68 0.05 -3.86 -9.31
CA TRP A 68 0.82 -4.47 -8.22
C TRP A 68 1.00 -5.99 -8.37
N SER A 69 0.09 -6.68 -9.02
CA SER A 69 0.15 -8.13 -9.26
C SER A 69 1.20 -8.56 -10.28
N ARG A 70 1.89 -7.63 -10.95
CA ARG A 70 2.93 -7.92 -11.95
C ARG A 70 4.29 -8.13 -11.28
N GLU A 71 4.36 -9.10 -10.37
CA GLU A 71 5.58 -9.38 -9.60
C GLU A 71 6.74 -9.90 -10.48
N ASP A 72 6.42 -10.52 -11.61
CA ASP A 72 7.38 -10.95 -12.63
C ASP A 72 8.11 -9.80 -13.32
N LYS A 73 7.57 -8.59 -13.27
CA LYS A 73 8.18 -7.37 -13.85
C LYS A 73 8.88 -6.50 -12.81
N LEU A 74 8.29 -6.40 -11.62
CA LEU A 74 8.85 -5.61 -10.52
C LEU A 74 8.33 -6.21 -9.21
N SER A 75 9.23 -6.55 -8.31
CA SER A 75 8.89 -7.17 -7.03
C SER A 75 8.00 -6.27 -6.17
N LEU A 76 7.21 -6.86 -5.26
CA LEU A 76 6.42 -6.09 -4.28
C LEU A 76 7.31 -5.20 -3.42
N ARG A 77 8.52 -5.68 -3.11
CA ARG A 77 9.52 -4.92 -2.37
C ARG A 77 9.93 -3.65 -3.12
N ASP A 78 10.29 -3.78 -4.39
CA ASP A 78 10.74 -2.64 -5.19
C ASP A 78 9.59 -1.69 -5.52
N ARG A 79 8.37 -2.20 -5.71
CA ARG A 79 7.17 -1.36 -5.83
C ARG A 79 6.95 -0.53 -4.57
N SER A 80 7.11 -1.14 -3.38
CA SER A 80 6.99 -0.43 -2.11
C SER A 80 8.05 0.67 -1.97
N LEU A 81 9.30 0.37 -2.35
CA LEU A 81 10.39 1.34 -2.36
C LEU A 81 10.05 2.53 -3.26
N VAL A 82 9.67 2.27 -4.51
CA VAL A 82 9.28 3.31 -5.48
C VAL A 82 8.12 4.15 -4.95
N THR A 83 7.10 3.50 -4.39
CA THR A 83 5.92 4.20 -3.85
C THR A 83 6.29 5.10 -2.67
N VAL A 84 7.06 4.60 -1.72
CA VAL A 84 7.51 5.37 -0.55
C VAL A 84 8.33 6.60 -0.99
N VAL A 85 9.28 6.43 -1.90
CA VAL A 85 10.09 7.55 -2.40
C VAL A 85 9.24 8.55 -3.19
N ALA A 86 8.31 8.08 -4.03
CA ALA A 86 7.42 8.95 -4.79
C ALA A 86 6.52 9.81 -3.89
N LEU A 87 5.92 9.21 -2.85
CA LEU A 87 5.07 9.93 -1.90
C LEU A 87 5.90 10.91 -1.04
N MET A 88 7.07 10.49 -0.57
CA MET A 88 8.01 11.37 0.13
C MET A 88 8.37 12.59 -0.74
N ALA A 89 8.67 12.40 -2.02
CA ALA A 89 9.01 13.47 -2.94
C ALA A 89 7.89 14.51 -3.10
N GLN A 90 6.64 14.05 -3.03
CA GLN A 90 5.45 14.91 -3.07
C GLN A 90 5.17 15.58 -1.71
N GLY A 91 5.78 15.14 -0.63
CA GLY A 91 5.51 15.64 0.73
C GLY A 91 4.22 15.06 1.34
N LEU A 92 3.73 13.96 0.81
CA LEU A 92 2.57 13.25 1.32
C LEU A 92 3.01 12.34 2.47
N THR A 93 2.88 12.84 3.71
CA THR A 93 3.34 12.18 4.94
C THR A 93 2.20 12.07 5.97
N ASP A 94 1.03 11.68 5.51
CA ASP A 94 -0.17 11.42 6.29
C ASP A 94 -0.33 9.93 6.66
N GLU A 95 -1.49 9.55 7.17
CA GLU A 95 -1.80 8.15 7.52
C GLU A 95 -1.77 7.21 6.32
N SER A 96 -2.07 7.70 5.13
CA SER A 96 -1.96 6.91 3.90
C SER A 96 -0.50 6.59 3.58
N PHE A 97 0.41 7.51 3.82
CA PHE A 97 1.85 7.26 3.73
C PHE A 97 2.34 6.27 4.79
N ARG A 98 1.85 6.39 6.04
CA ARG A 98 2.15 5.42 7.12
C ARG A 98 1.83 4.00 6.69
N TYR A 99 0.67 3.81 6.06
CA TYR A 99 0.28 2.53 5.50
C TYR A 99 1.28 2.01 4.46
N HIS A 100 1.78 2.85 3.56
CA HIS A 100 2.80 2.44 2.58
C HIS A 100 4.14 2.08 3.23
N LEU A 101 4.53 2.73 4.32
CA LEU A 101 5.69 2.33 5.11
C LEU A 101 5.51 0.95 5.77
N MET A 102 4.34 0.69 6.36
CA MET A 102 4.01 -0.62 6.94
C MET A 102 4.04 -1.71 5.86
N SER A 103 3.51 -1.43 4.67
CA SER A 103 3.55 -2.32 3.52
C SER A 103 4.99 -2.57 3.06
N ALA A 104 5.84 -1.55 3.07
CA ALA A 104 7.25 -1.67 2.74
C ALA A 104 8.00 -2.60 3.73
N LYS A 105 7.74 -2.46 5.03
CA LYS A 105 8.26 -3.38 6.07
C LYS A 105 7.78 -4.81 5.80
N LYS A 106 6.48 -5.02 5.56
CA LYS A 106 5.89 -6.34 5.26
C LYS A 106 6.49 -6.96 4.00
N ASN A 107 6.80 -6.17 2.98
CA ASN A 107 7.37 -6.62 1.73
C ASN A 107 8.90 -6.78 1.77
N GLY A 108 9.51 -6.70 2.95
CA GLY A 108 10.90 -7.07 3.19
C GLY A 108 11.90 -5.92 3.14
N ILE A 109 11.47 -4.67 3.19
CA ILE A 109 12.39 -3.54 3.42
C ILE A 109 12.79 -3.53 4.89
N THR A 110 14.09 -3.71 5.16
CA THR A 110 14.64 -3.75 6.50
C THR A 110 14.76 -2.36 7.13
N LYS A 111 15.02 -2.32 8.44
CA LYS A 111 15.27 -1.08 9.18
C LYS A 111 16.44 -0.29 8.61
N ASP A 112 17.53 -0.99 8.30
CA ASP A 112 18.74 -0.35 7.78
C ASP A 112 18.51 0.15 6.35
N GLU A 113 17.79 -0.61 5.54
CA GLU A 113 17.44 -0.19 4.18
C GLU A 113 16.54 1.04 4.16
N ILE A 114 15.48 1.10 4.99
CA ILE A 114 14.61 2.28 5.00
C ILE A 114 15.36 3.53 5.49
N ALA A 115 16.28 3.38 6.45
CA ALA A 115 17.14 4.46 6.90
C ALA A 115 18.02 4.99 5.75
N GLU A 116 18.63 4.08 4.99
CA GLU A 116 19.47 4.45 3.84
C GLU A 116 18.66 5.05 2.69
N ILE A 117 17.49 4.49 2.38
CA ILE A 117 16.57 5.03 1.37
C ILE A 117 16.20 6.48 1.70
N VAL A 118 15.83 6.76 2.95
CA VAL A 118 15.45 8.12 3.39
C VAL A 118 16.66 9.06 3.34
N THR A 119 17.82 8.59 3.77
CA THR A 119 19.09 9.34 3.72
C THR A 119 19.43 9.73 2.29
N HIS A 120 19.43 8.78 1.38
CA HIS A 120 19.68 9.03 -0.04
C HIS A 120 18.64 9.99 -0.64
N ALA A 121 17.35 9.71 -0.42
CA ALA A 121 16.26 10.51 -0.97
C ALA A 121 16.23 11.95 -0.43
N ALA A 122 16.78 12.21 0.77
CA ALA A 122 16.85 13.56 1.34
C ALA A 122 17.55 14.57 0.43
N PHE A 123 18.57 14.14 -0.33
CA PHE A 123 19.31 14.98 -1.27
C PHE A 123 18.51 15.33 -2.53
N TYR A 124 17.53 14.51 -2.89
CA TYR A 124 16.70 14.70 -4.10
C TYR A 124 15.31 15.27 -3.79
N CYS A 125 14.77 14.97 -2.60
CA CYS A 125 13.41 15.37 -2.20
C CYS A 125 13.38 16.53 -1.19
N GLY A 126 14.52 16.80 -0.54
CA GLY A 126 14.67 17.83 0.49
C GLY A 126 14.55 17.31 1.92
N TRP A 127 15.39 17.84 2.79
CA TRP A 127 15.53 17.45 4.19
C TRP A 127 14.26 17.53 5.04
N PRO A 128 13.40 18.55 4.91
CA PRO A 128 12.18 18.63 5.70
C PRO A 128 11.26 17.42 5.49
N LYS A 129 11.16 16.93 4.26
CA LYS A 129 10.38 15.74 3.91
C LYS A 129 11.03 14.48 4.47
N ALA A 130 12.34 14.36 4.35
CA ALA A 130 13.11 13.25 4.91
C ALA A 130 12.92 13.13 6.43
N TRP A 131 12.94 14.24 7.17
CA TRP A 131 12.70 14.25 8.60
C TRP A 131 11.30 13.74 8.99
N ALA A 132 10.28 14.13 8.22
CA ALA A 132 8.92 13.64 8.45
C ALA A 132 8.83 12.12 8.26
N VAL A 133 9.40 11.63 7.16
CA VAL A 133 9.43 10.18 6.86
C VAL A 133 10.27 9.40 7.88
N LEU A 134 11.43 9.92 8.27
CA LEU A 134 12.33 9.26 9.24
C LEU A 134 11.64 9.07 10.60
N ARG A 135 10.90 10.08 11.08
CA ARG A 135 10.14 9.95 12.34
C ARG A 135 9.12 8.82 12.25
N MET A 136 8.35 8.78 11.19
CA MET A 136 7.31 7.77 10.98
C MET A 136 7.91 6.37 10.76
N ALA A 137 8.98 6.26 9.99
CA ALA A 137 9.71 5.02 9.80
C ALA A 137 10.30 4.49 11.12
N LYS A 138 10.87 5.38 11.96
CA LYS A 138 11.38 5.00 13.28
C LYS A 138 10.30 4.38 14.17
N GLU A 139 9.09 4.93 14.18
CA GLU A 139 7.98 4.34 14.91
C GLU A 139 7.67 2.94 14.39
N ILE A 140 7.47 2.77 13.08
CA ILE A 140 7.06 1.51 12.46
C ILE A 140 8.10 0.39 12.62
N TRP A 141 9.40 0.69 12.48
CA TRP A 141 10.46 -0.32 12.58
C TRP A 141 10.96 -0.57 14.01
N ASN A 142 10.60 0.28 14.98
CA ASN A 142 10.94 0.07 16.40
C ASN A 142 9.76 -0.48 17.22
N GLU A 143 8.56 -0.58 16.67
CA GLU A 143 7.41 -1.26 17.30
C GLU A 143 7.60 -2.79 17.19
N GLU A 144 8.58 -3.34 17.96
CA GLU A 144 8.73 -4.78 18.25
C GLU A 144 8.72 -5.00 19.74
#